data_38578ccf35cef37cc3446d6a358f5a1f
#
_entry.id   38578ccf35cef37cc3446d6a358f5a1f
#
_cell.length_a   1.000
_cell.length_b   1.000
_cell.length_c   1.000
_cell.angle_alpha   90.00
_cell.angle_beta   90.00
_cell.angle_gamma   90.00
#
_symmetry.space_group_name_H-M   'P 1'
#
loop_
_entity.id
_entity.type
_entity.pdbx_description
1 polymer ?
#
loop_
_entity_poly.entity_id
_entity_poly.type
_entity_poly.pdbx_seq_one_letter_code
_entity_poly.pdbx_strand_id
1 'polypeptide(L)'
;DSVTEKISATASDGKNYMTQFYNLDAVISVGYRVNSIRATQFRQWATSVLREFAIRGYVLDKKRMENGSFLGEDYFEHLLAEIREIRLSERRFYQKLTDIYATAVDYNRDAPTTRLFFKMMQNKMHYAVHGRTAAELIVERADAEQEHMGLTSWENAPDGKIVKTDVAVAKNYLKEVELADMGQLVNGVLELAERMAKRHIPMTMEDWAKQIDTILAAGGNEVLQTTGQVSAEQAKEHAETEFEKYRIIQDRLFQSDFDRFMDALPFEENPEE
;
A
#
# COMPACT_ATOMS: atom_id res chain seq x y z
N ASP A 1 -16.49 1.42 27.54
CA ASP A 1 -17.36 0.76 26.54
C ASP A 1 -18.18 -0.33 27.23
N SER A 2 -19.50 -0.38 26.92
CA SER A 2 -20.39 -1.36 27.54
C SER A 2 -20.08 -2.77 27.00
N VAL A 3 -19.89 -3.73 27.90
CA VAL A 3 -19.62 -5.14 27.57
C VAL A 3 -20.88 -5.81 26.98
N THR A 4 -22.05 -5.31 27.32
CA THR A 4 -23.33 -5.90 26.91
C THR A 4 -24.34 -4.82 26.52
N GLU A 5 -25.18 -5.12 25.53
CA GLU A 5 -26.27 -4.27 25.08
C GLU A 5 -27.52 -5.12 24.81
N LYS A 6 -28.72 -4.57 25.09
CA LYS A 6 -29.99 -5.22 24.76
C LYS A 6 -30.54 -4.59 23.50
N ILE A 7 -30.69 -5.37 22.45
CA ILE A 7 -31.21 -4.94 21.15
C ILE A 7 -32.45 -5.76 20.82
N SER A 8 -33.47 -5.10 20.22
CA SER A 8 -34.62 -5.78 19.67
C SER A 8 -34.24 -6.50 18.38
N ALA A 9 -34.26 -7.82 18.39
CA ALA A 9 -33.98 -8.66 17.25
C ALA A 9 -35.22 -9.40 16.77
N THR A 10 -35.45 -9.41 15.46
CA THR A 10 -36.58 -10.14 14.84
C THR A 10 -36.15 -11.60 14.64
N ALA A 11 -36.86 -12.53 15.25
CA ALA A 11 -36.66 -13.96 15.10
C ALA A 11 -37.26 -14.50 13.79
N SER A 12 -36.98 -15.75 13.47
CA SER A 12 -37.50 -16.43 12.27
C SER A 12 -39.02 -16.60 12.25
N ASP A 13 -39.67 -16.43 13.40
CA ASP A 13 -41.13 -16.42 13.54
C ASP A 13 -41.79 -15.04 13.28
N GLY A 14 -40.97 -14.03 12.91
CA GLY A 14 -41.41 -12.66 12.64
C GLY A 14 -41.64 -11.80 13.87
N LYS A 15 -41.41 -12.32 15.10
CA LYS A 15 -41.58 -11.56 16.34
C LYS A 15 -40.29 -10.92 16.80
N ASN A 16 -40.42 -9.79 17.49
CA ASN A 16 -39.29 -9.06 18.07
C ASN A 16 -39.04 -9.51 19.50
N TYR A 17 -37.82 -9.86 19.79
CA TYR A 17 -37.33 -10.24 21.11
C TYR A 17 -36.22 -9.33 21.57
N MET A 18 -36.25 -8.92 22.84
CA MET A 18 -35.12 -8.21 23.47
C MET A 18 -33.99 -9.21 23.73
N THR A 19 -32.99 -9.18 22.89
CA THR A 19 -31.83 -10.08 22.94
C THR A 19 -30.62 -9.35 23.50
N GLN A 20 -29.87 -10.02 24.37
CA GLN A 20 -28.66 -9.48 24.92
C GLN A 20 -27.48 -9.79 23.98
N PHE A 21 -26.80 -8.76 23.54
CA PHE A 21 -25.58 -8.85 22.75
C PHE A 21 -24.35 -8.61 23.63
N TYR A 22 -23.25 -9.22 23.24
CA TYR A 22 -21.99 -9.10 23.91
C TYR A 22 -20.94 -8.58 22.93
N ASN A 23 -20.03 -7.74 23.39
CA ASN A 23 -18.93 -7.29 22.55
C ASN A 23 -17.95 -8.45 22.25
N LEU A 24 -17.09 -8.26 21.25
CA LEU A 24 -16.15 -9.29 20.80
C LEU A 24 -15.14 -9.69 21.89
N ASP A 25 -14.70 -8.73 22.71
CA ASP A 25 -13.74 -8.99 23.80
C ASP A 25 -14.31 -9.92 24.85
N ALA A 26 -15.61 -9.77 25.20
CA ALA A 26 -16.30 -10.68 26.10
C ALA A 26 -16.40 -12.09 25.50
N VAL A 27 -16.74 -12.21 24.22
CA VAL A 27 -16.81 -13.50 23.50
C VAL A 27 -15.45 -14.20 23.50
N ILE A 28 -14.38 -13.48 23.20
CA ILE A 28 -13.02 -14.01 23.21
C ILE A 28 -12.62 -14.46 24.63
N SER A 29 -12.83 -13.61 25.63
CA SER A 29 -12.46 -13.88 27.03
C SER A 29 -13.19 -15.11 27.57
N VAL A 30 -14.49 -15.24 27.31
CA VAL A 30 -15.30 -16.40 27.71
C VAL A 30 -14.89 -17.65 26.92
N GLY A 31 -14.67 -17.52 25.62
CA GLY A 31 -14.28 -18.63 24.74
C GLY A 31 -12.97 -19.30 25.17
N TYR A 32 -12.03 -18.55 25.75
CA TYR A 32 -10.77 -19.11 26.26
C TYR A 32 -10.86 -19.66 27.70
N ARG A 33 -11.80 -19.17 28.52
CA ARG A 33 -11.90 -19.55 29.96
C ARG A 33 -12.88 -20.69 30.24
N VAL A 34 -13.94 -20.81 29.44
CA VAL A 34 -15.00 -21.78 29.69
C VAL A 34 -14.64 -23.14 29.09
N ASN A 35 -14.86 -24.20 29.90
CA ASN A 35 -14.67 -25.58 29.46
C ASN A 35 -16.01 -26.16 28.94
N SER A 36 -16.29 -25.93 27.64
CA SER A 36 -17.48 -26.47 26.95
C SER A 36 -17.11 -26.87 25.52
N ILE A 37 -17.95 -27.69 24.90
CA ILE A 37 -17.77 -28.13 23.53
C ILE A 37 -17.74 -26.93 22.57
N ARG A 38 -18.64 -25.95 22.76
CA ARG A 38 -18.67 -24.70 21.95
C ARG A 38 -17.41 -23.87 22.13
N ALA A 39 -16.93 -23.72 23.36
CA ALA A 39 -15.67 -23.00 23.64
C ALA A 39 -14.47 -23.73 23.00
N THR A 40 -14.46 -25.06 22.98
CA THR A 40 -13.42 -25.84 22.28
C THR A 40 -13.46 -25.60 20.77
N GLN A 41 -14.63 -25.62 20.16
CA GLN A 41 -14.80 -25.30 18.72
C GLN A 41 -14.36 -23.88 18.40
N PHE A 42 -14.71 -22.90 19.27
CA PHE A 42 -14.24 -21.51 19.13
C PHE A 42 -12.69 -21.44 19.17
N ARG A 43 -12.04 -22.08 20.14
CA ARG A 43 -10.57 -22.10 20.23
C ARG A 43 -9.91 -22.76 19.01
N GLN A 44 -10.48 -23.83 18.49
CA GLN A 44 -9.99 -24.48 17.27
C GLN A 44 -10.10 -23.56 16.07
N TRP A 45 -11.24 -22.88 15.91
CA TRP A 45 -11.43 -21.88 14.86
C TRP A 45 -10.45 -20.71 15.02
N ALA A 46 -10.36 -20.11 16.20
CA ALA A 46 -9.46 -18.98 16.47
C ALA A 46 -7.99 -19.35 16.21
N THR A 47 -7.58 -20.57 16.63
CA THR A 47 -6.22 -21.06 16.37
C THR A 47 -5.96 -21.25 14.87
N SER A 48 -6.95 -21.71 14.09
CA SER A 48 -6.80 -21.83 12.65
C SER A 48 -6.62 -20.48 11.97
N VAL A 49 -7.39 -19.47 12.37
CA VAL A 49 -7.30 -18.10 11.88
C VAL A 49 -5.94 -17.47 12.21
N LEU A 50 -5.51 -17.59 13.48
CA LEU A 50 -4.21 -17.10 13.92
C LEU A 50 -3.05 -17.77 13.20
N ARG A 51 -3.15 -19.09 12.98
CA ARG A 51 -2.12 -19.82 12.25
C ARG A 51 -2.03 -19.37 10.79
N GLU A 52 -3.17 -19.18 10.13
CA GLU A 52 -3.20 -18.69 8.76
C GLU A 52 -2.60 -17.29 8.67
N PHE A 53 -2.97 -16.40 9.60
CA PHE A 53 -2.40 -15.06 9.70
C PHE A 53 -0.88 -15.09 9.95
N ALA A 54 -0.41 -15.91 10.90
CA ALA A 54 1.02 -16.00 11.22
C ALA A 54 1.87 -16.52 10.05
N ILE A 55 1.32 -17.42 9.21
CA ILE A 55 2.03 -17.97 8.06
C ILE A 55 1.97 -17.07 6.83
N ARG A 56 0.80 -16.44 6.57
CA ARG A 56 0.52 -15.72 5.33
C ARG A 56 0.54 -14.20 5.48
N GLY A 57 0.43 -13.69 6.72
CA GLY A 57 0.28 -12.25 7.00
C GLY A 57 -1.12 -11.69 6.76
N TYR A 58 -2.07 -12.51 6.31
CA TYR A 58 -3.48 -12.13 6.11
C TYR A 58 -4.42 -13.35 6.22
N VAL A 59 -5.71 -13.08 6.46
CA VAL A 59 -6.79 -14.08 6.45
C VAL A 59 -7.92 -13.58 5.54
N LEU A 60 -8.37 -14.42 4.59
CA LEU A 60 -9.49 -14.12 3.71
C LEU A 60 -10.65 -15.07 3.98
N ASP A 61 -11.82 -14.52 4.30
CA ASP A 61 -13.06 -15.31 4.39
C ASP A 61 -13.69 -15.49 2.99
N LYS A 62 -13.19 -16.49 2.26
CA LYS A 62 -13.65 -16.77 0.89
C LYS A 62 -15.15 -17.03 0.80
N LYS A 63 -15.75 -17.68 1.82
CA LYS A 63 -17.18 -18.01 1.83
C LYS A 63 -18.04 -16.74 1.96
N ARG A 64 -17.59 -15.77 2.77
CA ARG A 64 -18.27 -14.47 2.83
C ARG A 64 -18.14 -13.71 1.51
N MET A 65 -16.99 -13.77 0.88
CA MET A 65 -16.74 -13.10 -0.41
C MET A 65 -17.60 -13.70 -1.54
N GLU A 66 -17.82 -15.01 -1.55
CA GLU A 66 -18.64 -15.70 -2.56
C GLU A 66 -20.14 -15.41 -2.37
N ASN A 67 -20.62 -15.26 -1.16
CA ASN A 67 -22.04 -15.16 -0.84
C ASN A 67 -22.60 -13.73 -0.80
N GLY A 68 -21.79 -12.69 -0.90
CA GLY A 68 -22.16 -11.27 -1.13
C GLY A 68 -23.22 -10.60 -0.23
N SER A 69 -24.07 -11.38 0.41
CA SER A 69 -25.29 -10.92 1.07
C SER A 69 -25.12 -10.30 2.48
N PHE A 70 -23.91 -10.41 3.06
CA PHE A 70 -23.59 -9.90 4.40
C PHE A 70 -22.53 -8.80 4.44
N LEU A 71 -22.02 -8.39 3.27
CA LEU A 71 -20.94 -7.42 3.17
C LEU A 71 -21.51 -6.17 2.52
N GLY A 72 -21.52 -5.06 3.25
CA GLY A 72 -21.82 -3.74 2.69
C GLY A 72 -20.85 -3.38 1.56
N GLU A 73 -21.26 -2.47 0.67
CA GLU A 73 -20.38 -1.95 -0.41
C GLU A 73 -19.03 -1.47 0.15
N ASP A 74 -19.04 -0.81 1.32
CA ASP A 74 -17.85 -0.34 2.02
C ASP A 74 -16.84 -1.45 2.33
N TYR A 75 -17.28 -2.67 2.66
CA TYR A 75 -16.38 -3.78 2.93
C TYR A 75 -15.59 -4.22 1.68
N PHE A 76 -16.26 -4.28 0.54
CA PHE A 76 -15.59 -4.62 -0.72
C PHE A 76 -14.62 -3.55 -1.15
N GLU A 77 -14.94 -2.29 -0.95
CA GLU A 77 -14.05 -1.18 -1.23
C GLU A 77 -12.81 -1.20 -0.32
N HIS A 78 -12.98 -1.40 0.98
CA HIS A 78 -11.87 -1.59 1.90
C HIS A 78 -11.02 -2.81 1.55
N LEU A 79 -11.64 -3.96 1.28
CA LEU A 79 -10.90 -5.16 0.90
C LEU A 79 -10.15 -4.99 -0.41
N LEU A 80 -10.74 -4.31 -1.40
CA LEU A 80 -10.06 -3.98 -2.65
C LEU A 80 -8.91 -3.00 -2.43
N ALA A 81 -9.06 -2.04 -1.53
CA ALA A 81 -7.99 -1.12 -1.14
C ALA A 81 -6.83 -1.88 -0.48
N GLU A 82 -7.10 -2.75 0.48
CA GLU A 82 -6.12 -3.63 1.13
C GLU A 82 -5.39 -4.54 0.12
N ILE A 83 -6.13 -5.19 -0.78
CA ILE A 83 -5.55 -6.02 -1.84
C ILE A 83 -4.69 -5.17 -2.80
N ARG A 84 -5.12 -3.96 -3.11
CA ARG A 84 -4.34 -3.01 -3.92
C ARG A 84 -3.07 -2.60 -3.19
N GLU A 85 -3.13 -2.29 -1.91
CA GLU A 85 -1.98 -1.93 -1.09
C GLU A 85 -0.95 -3.09 -1.01
N ILE A 86 -1.40 -4.32 -0.81
CA ILE A 86 -0.57 -5.54 -0.87
C ILE A 86 0.08 -5.70 -2.25
N ARG A 87 -0.62 -5.36 -3.33
CA ARG A 87 -0.10 -5.37 -4.71
C ARG A 87 0.84 -4.20 -4.99
N LEU A 88 0.61 -3.07 -4.34
CA LEU A 88 1.32 -1.80 -4.52
C LEU A 88 2.64 -1.70 -3.79
N SER A 89 3.06 -2.73 -3.05
CA SER A 89 4.43 -2.73 -2.56
C SER A 89 5.37 -2.62 -3.78
N GLU A 90 5.92 -1.43 -3.95
CA GLU A 90 6.61 -0.93 -5.17
C GLU A 90 7.66 -1.90 -5.72
N ARG A 91 8.44 -2.50 -4.83
CA ARG A 91 9.48 -3.46 -5.22
C ARG A 91 8.88 -4.69 -5.93
N ARG A 92 7.71 -5.15 -5.51
CA ARG A 92 7.01 -6.28 -6.17
C ARG A 92 6.37 -5.87 -7.47
N PHE A 93 5.96 -4.62 -7.60
CA PHE A 93 5.36 -4.09 -8.81
C PHE A 93 6.37 -4.04 -9.96
N TYR A 94 7.49 -3.37 -9.76
CA TYR A 94 8.54 -3.33 -10.78
C TYR A 94 9.17 -4.71 -11.03
N GLN A 95 9.23 -5.58 -10.03
CA GLN A 95 9.61 -6.98 -10.21
C GLN A 95 8.65 -7.71 -11.14
N LYS A 96 7.32 -7.58 -10.93
CA LYS A 96 6.33 -8.22 -11.80
C LYS A 96 6.34 -7.68 -13.22
N LEU A 97 6.52 -6.38 -13.40
CA LEU A 97 6.73 -5.82 -14.73
C LEU A 97 8.02 -6.38 -15.36
N THR A 98 9.09 -6.46 -14.60
CA THR A 98 10.35 -7.06 -15.07
C THR A 98 10.16 -8.52 -15.45
N ASP A 99 9.40 -9.28 -14.63
CA ASP A 99 9.09 -10.69 -14.90
C ASP A 99 8.27 -10.84 -16.20
N ILE A 100 7.30 -9.94 -16.44
CA ILE A 100 6.53 -9.91 -17.70
C ILE A 100 7.44 -9.63 -18.88
N TYR A 101 8.29 -8.60 -18.78
CA TYR A 101 9.21 -8.25 -19.85
C TYR A 101 10.28 -9.31 -20.08
N ALA A 102 10.66 -10.05 -19.04
CA ALA A 102 11.54 -11.21 -19.19
C ALA A 102 10.95 -12.33 -20.04
N THR A 103 9.62 -12.30 -20.28
CA THR A 103 8.96 -13.22 -21.23
C THR A 103 9.04 -12.75 -22.68
N ALA A 104 9.52 -11.53 -22.96
CA ALA A 104 9.71 -11.06 -24.33
C ALA A 104 10.77 -11.88 -25.05
N VAL A 105 10.49 -12.20 -26.33
CA VAL A 105 11.36 -13.09 -27.11
C VAL A 105 12.73 -12.50 -27.43
N ASP A 106 12.85 -11.18 -27.35
CA ASP A 106 14.09 -10.41 -27.56
C ASP A 106 14.68 -9.83 -26.26
N TYR A 107 14.22 -10.30 -25.09
CA TYR A 107 14.69 -9.83 -23.81
C TYR A 107 16.16 -10.21 -23.56
N ASN A 108 16.96 -9.19 -23.21
CA ASN A 108 18.33 -9.38 -22.74
C ASN A 108 18.54 -8.51 -21.50
N ARG A 109 18.71 -9.16 -20.35
CA ARG A 109 18.86 -8.50 -19.04
C ARG A 109 19.99 -7.47 -19.00
N ASP A 110 21.09 -7.75 -19.68
CA ASP A 110 22.31 -6.94 -19.58
C ASP A 110 22.39 -5.87 -20.66
N ALA A 111 21.48 -5.88 -21.63
CA ALA A 111 21.46 -4.90 -22.71
C ALA A 111 21.13 -3.49 -22.19
N PRO A 112 21.90 -2.46 -22.60
CA PRO A 112 21.58 -1.06 -22.27
C PRO A 112 20.18 -0.65 -22.71
N THR A 113 19.70 -1.20 -23.82
CA THR A 113 18.35 -0.97 -24.36
C THR A 113 17.25 -1.43 -23.42
N THR A 114 17.45 -2.53 -22.72
CA THR A 114 16.51 -3.05 -21.73
C THR A 114 16.40 -2.11 -20.52
N ARG A 115 17.51 -1.59 -20.01
CA ARG A 115 17.51 -0.59 -18.91
C ARG A 115 16.80 0.70 -19.32
N LEU A 116 17.06 1.18 -20.54
CA LEU A 116 16.40 2.37 -21.09
C LEU A 116 14.90 2.14 -21.21
N PHE A 117 14.50 0.97 -21.68
CA PHE A 117 13.10 0.58 -21.80
C PHE A 117 12.37 0.63 -20.45
N PHE A 118 12.93 0.02 -19.38
CA PHE A 118 12.33 0.08 -18.06
C PHE A 118 12.19 1.51 -17.54
N LYS A 119 13.22 2.33 -17.70
CA LYS A 119 13.17 3.74 -17.31
C LYS A 119 12.06 4.50 -18.07
N MET A 120 11.92 4.24 -19.36
CA MET A 120 10.89 4.88 -20.18
C MET A 120 9.48 4.42 -19.75
N MET A 121 9.28 3.14 -19.45
CA MET A 121 8.00 2.62 -18.99
C MET A 121 7.62 3.21 -17.61
N GLN A 122 8.56 3.28 -16.69
CA GLN A 122 8.34 3.92 -15.41
C GLN A 122 7.90 5.39 -15.57
N ASN A 123 8.61 6.15 -16.40
CA ASN A 123 8.26 7.54 -16.66
C ASN A 123 6.88 7.69 -17.32
N LYS A 124 6.51 6.82 -18.26
CA LYS A 124 5.18 6.83 -18.88
C LYS A 124 4.07 6.62 -17.87
N MET A 125 4.27 5.71 -16.91
CA MET A 125 3.28 5.43 -15.87
C MET A 125 3.14 6.60 -14.91
N HIS A 126 4.25 7.17 -14.44
CA HIS A 126 4.21 8.39 -13.64
C HIS A 126 3.50 9.53 -14.37
N TYR A 127 3.87 9.75 -15.62
CA TYR A 127 3.29 10.83 -16.43
C TYR A 127 1.78 10.65 -16.63
N ALA A 128 1.33 9.43 -16.85
CA ALA A 128 -0.09 9.12 -17.00
C ALA A 128 -0.91 9.43 -15.73
N VAL A 129 -0.31 9.27 -14.55
CA VAL A 129 -0.99 9.48 -13.27
C VAL A 129 -1.05 10.95 -12.86
N HIS A 130 0.05 11.68 -13.02
CA HIS A 130 0.15 13.04 -12.47
C HIS A 130 0.82 14.07 -13.42
N GLY A 131 1.04 13.72 -14.69
CA GLY A 131 1.56 14.64 -15.70
C GLY A 131 3.05 14.99 -15.55
N ARG A 132 3.81 14.21 -14.78
CA ARG A 132 5.25 14.39 -14.57
C ARG A 132 5.99 13.07 -14.68
N THR A 133 7.24 13.09 -15.09
CA THR A 133 8.14 11.94 -14.92
C THR A 133 8.51 11.75 -13.45
N ALA A 134 9.09 10.62 -13.09
CA ALA A 134 9.56 10.36 -11.73
C ALA A 134 10.55 11.42 -11.25
N ALA A 135 11.48 11.86 -12.12
CA ALA A 135 12.48 12.89 -11.80
C ALA A 135 11.83 14.28 -11.62
N GLU A 136 10.91 14.64 -12.50
CA GLU A 136 10.19 15.92 -12.41
C GLU A 136 9.32 15.99 -11.16
N LEU A 137 8.69 14.88 -10.75
CA LEU A 137 7.91 14.80 -9.52
C LEU A 137 8.76 15.09 -8.28
N ILE A 138 9.95 14.48 -8.19
CA ILE A 138 10.87 14.71 -7.10
C ILE A 138 11.25 16.20 -7.02
N VAL A 139 11.63 16.80 -8.14
CA VAL A 139 12.01 18.24 -8.17
C VAL A 139 10.85 19.17 -7.81
N GLU A 140 9.62 18.79 -8.19
CA GLU A 140 8.42 19.59 -7.91
C GLU A 140 8.02 19.50 -6.42
N ARG A 141 8.23 18.36 -5.76
CA ARG A 141 7.66 18.09 -4.42
C ARG A 141 8.68 18.05 -3.29
N ALA A 142 9.95 17.80 -3.58
CA ALA A 142 11.00 17.82 -2.56
C ALA A 142 11.31 19.25 -2.13
N ASP A 143 10.83 19.63 -0.95
CA ASP A 143 10.96 20.97 -0.40
C ASP A 143 11.13 20.90 1.12
N ALA A 144 12.25 21.39 1.61
CA ALA A 144 12.59 21.39 3.04
C ALA A 144 11.61 22.16 3.93
N GLU A 145 10.83 23.08 3.36
CA GLU A 145 9.84 23.88 4.09
C GLU A 145 8.50 23.16 4.22
N GLN A 146 8.28 22.10 3.44
CA GLN A 146 7.06 21.27 3.52
C GLN A 146 7.13 20.29 4.67
N GLU A 147 5.97 19.93 5.18
CA GLU A 147 5.83 18.84 6.16
C GLU A 147 6.43 17.55 5.57
N HIS A 148 7.26 16.86 6.35
CA HIS A 148 8.01 15.69 5.91
C HIS A 148 8.77 15.90 4.59
N MET A 149 9.19 17.14 4.31
CA MET A 149 9.90 17.48 3.08
C MET A 149 9.09 17.17 1.80
N GLY A 150 7.76 17.16 1.89
CA GLY A 150 6.83 16.79 0.82
C GLY A 150 6.67 15.28 0.59
N LEU A 151 7.33 14.43 1.39
CA LEU A 151 7.13 12.98 1.34
C LEU A 151 5.80 12.59 1.99
N THR A 152 5.12 11.64 1.37
CA THR A 152 3.91 10.99 1.90
C THR A 152 4.22 9.65 2.56
N SER A 153 5.40 9.07 2.25
CA SER A 153 5.86 7.78 2.76
C SER A 153 7.40 7.74 2.81
N TRP A 154 7.99 7.04 3.78
CA TRP A 154 9.42 6.78 3.91
C TRP A 154 9.63 5.48 4.70
N GLU A 155 10.86 4.96 4.76
CA GLU A 155 11.16 3.64 5.32
C GLU A 155 10.68 3.48 6.76
N ASN A 156 10.82 4.54 7.58
CA ASN A 156 10.47 4.52 9.01
C ASN A 156 9.18 5.31 9.31
N ALA A 157 8.30 5.51 8.32
CA ALA A 157 7.02 6.23 8.51
C ALA A 157 6.09 5.47 9.46
N PRO A 158 5.17 6.15 10.19
CA PRO A 158 5.00 7.60 10.21
C PRO A 158 5.91 8.31 11.21
N ASP A 159 6.40 7.64 12.25
CA ASP A 159 7.04 8.29 13.41
C ASP A 159 8.58 8.36 13.33
N GLY A 160 9.18 7.58 12.44
CA GLY A 160 10.62 7.51 12.30
C GLY A 160 11.19 8.60 11.40
N LYS A 161 12.51 8.84 11.49
CA LYS A 161 13.20 9.85 10.67
C LYS A 161 13.23 9.49 9.20
N ILE A 162 13.05 10.49 8.35
CA ILE A 162 13.36 10.42 6.92
C ILE A 162 14.88 10.29 6.78
N VAL A 163 15.32 9.40 5.90
CA VAL A 163 16.73 9.18 5.60
C VAL A 163 17.05 9.54 4.15
N LYS A 164 18.32 9.77 3.86
CA LYS A 164 18.79 10.24 2.55
C LYS A 164 18.37 9.32 1.39
N THR A 165 18.20 8.05 1.63
CA THR A 165 17.73 7.08 0.63
C THR A 165 16.27 7.25 0.26
N ASP A 166 15.44 7.78 1.16
CA ASP A 166 14.00 7.98 0.92
C ASP A 166 13.74 9.09 -0.08
N VAL A 167 14.52 10.18 -0.02
CA VAL A 167 14.24 11.40 -0.76
C VAL A 167 14.49 11.30 -2.27
N ALA A 168 15.23 10.30 -2.71
CA ALA A 168 15.48 10.05 -4.13
C ALA A 168 14.46 9.10 -4.78
N VAL A 169 13.42 8.68 -4.05
CA VAL A 169 12.41 7.73 -4.51
C VAL A 169 11.11 8.47 -4.84
N ALA A 170 10.77 8.59 -6.10
CA ALA A 170 9.61 9.34 -6.59
C ALA A 170 8.28 8.90 -5.96
N LYS A 171 8.11 7.60 -5.72
CA LYS A 171 6.91 7.05 -5.09
C LYS A 171 6.64 7.68 -3.72
N ASN A 172 7.67 7.96 -2.96
CA ASN A 172 7.55 8.53 -1.62
C ASN A 172 6.88 9.90 -1.60
N TYR A 173 6.73 10.53 -2.77
CA TYR A 173 6.05 11.81 -2.97
C TYR A 173 4.65 11.66 -3.57
N LEU A 174 4.19 10.43 -3.88
CA LEU A 174 2.86 10.21 -4.45
C LEU A 174 1.79 10.35 -3.37
N LYS A 175 0.71 11.05 -3.71
CA LYS A 175 -0.49 11.12 -2.89
C LYS A 175 -1.24 9.79 -2.97
N GLU A 176 -2.08 9.50 -1.98
CA GLU A 176 -2.84 8.25 -1.90
C GLU A 176 -3.66 7.97 -3.17
N VAL A 177 -4.33 8.99 -3.71
CA VAL A 177 -5.10 8.87 -4.96
C VAL A 177 -4.19 8.53 -6.14
N GLU A 178 -3.03 9.20 -6.27
CA GLU A 178 -2.06 8.94 -7.34
C GLU A 178 -1.46 7.53 -7.22
N LEU A 179 -1.25 7.07 -6.00
CA LEU A 179 -0.78 5.71 -5.73
C LEU A 179 -1.83 4.67 -6.12
N ALA A 180 -3.11 4.94 -5.83
CA ALA A 180 -4.22 4.09 -6.22
C ALA A 180 -4.37 4.01 -7.75
N ASP A 181 -4.26 5.15 -8.45
CA ASP A 181 -4.33 5.22 -9.91
C ASP A 181 -3.15 4.48 -10.56
N MET A 182 -1.94 4.67 -10.05
CA MET A 182 -0.77 3.92 -10.46
C MET A 182 -1.02 2.41 -10.35
N GLY A 183 -1.60 1.96 -9.23
CA GLY A 183 -1.94 0.56 -9.01
C GLY A 183 -2.96 0.01 -10.00
N GLN A 184 -3.94 0.79 -10.41
CA GLN A 184 -4.93 0.38 -11.41
C GLN A 184 -4.29 0.21 -12.78
N LEU A 185 -3.45 1.15 -13.22
CA LEU A 185 -2.73 1.07 -14.49
C LEU A 185 -1.87 -0.20 -14.55
N VAL A 186 -1.18 -0.49 -13.48
CA VAL A 186 -0.35 -1.68 -13.35
C VAL A 186 -1.15 -2.96 -13.44
N ASN A 187 -2.27 -3.03 -12.73
CA ASN A 187 -3.14 -4.20 -12.80
C ASN A 187 -3.62 -4.43 -14.24
N GLY A 188 -3.97 -3.37 -14.98
CA GLY A 188 -4.32 -3.46 -16.39
C GLY A 188 -3.23 -4.08 -17.26
N VAL A 189 -1.97 -3.68 -17.04
CA VAL A 189 -0.81 -4.26 -17.75
C VAL A 189 -0.60 -5.72 -17.37
N LEU A 190 -0.74 -6.08 -16.09
CA LEU A 190 -0.60 -7.46 -15.61
C LEU A 190 -1.68 -8.37 -16.19
N GLU A 191 -2.93 -7.93 -16.23
CA GLU A 191 -4.05 -8.70 -16.82
C GLU A 191 -3.85 -8.94 -18.30
N LEU A 192 -3.36 -7.92 -19.03
CA LEU A 192 -3.02 -8.09 -20.44
C LEU A 192 -1.90 -9.11 -20.61
N ALA A 193 -0.86 -9.04 -19.79
CA ALA A 193 0.26 -9.98 -19.86
C ALA A 193 -0.18 -11.43 -19.62
N GLU A 194 -1.00 -11.66 -18.60
CA GLU A 194 -1.57 -12.98 -18.36
C GLU A 194 -2.42 -13.48 -19.53
N ARG A 195 -3.18 -12.59 -20.15
CA ARG A 195 -4.00 -12.91 -21.32
C ARG A 195 -3.15 -13.29 -22.53
N MET A 196 -2.06 -12.56 -22.79
CA MET A 196 -1.14 -12.87 -23.89
C MET A 196 -0.43 -14.20 -23.65
N ALA A 197 0.04 -14.45 -22.42
CA ALA A 197 0.65 -15.72 -22.03
C ALA A 197 -0.30 -16.91 -22.18
N LYS A 198 -1.55 -16.79 -21.73
CA LYS A 198 -2.58 -17.83 -21.90
C LYS A 198 -2.89 -18.14 -23.37
N ARG A 199 -2.77 -17.17 -24.24
CA ARG A 199 -2.99 -17.31 -25.69
C ARG A 199 -1.73 -17.74 -26.45
N HIS A 200 -0.61 -17.93 -25.79
CA HIS A 200 0.69 -18.27 -26.37
C HIS A 200 1.13 -17.29 -27.49
N ILE A 201 0.83 -15.99 -27.31
CA ILE A 201 1.22 -14.94 -28.25
C ILE A 201 2.62 -14.48 -27.85
N PRO A 202 3.64 -14.69 -28.72
CA PRO A 202 4.97 -14.19 -28.45
C PRO A 202 4.99 -12.65 -28.56
N MET A 203 5.60 -11.99 -27.61
CA MET A 203 5.70 -10.52 -27.54
C MET A 203 7.17 -10.12 -27.55
N THR A 204 7.50 -9.09 -28.33
CA THR A 204 8.78 -8.40 -28.24
C THR A 204 8.72 -7.27 -27.20
N MET A 205 9.88 -6.71 -26.84
CA MET A 205 9.94 -5.52 -25.98
C MET A 205 9.19 -4.33 -26.61
N GLU A 206 9.28 -4.18 -27.92
CA GLU A 206 8.55 -3.14 -28.66
C GLU A 206 7.03 -3.36 -28.63
N ASP A 207 6.56 -4.60 -28.75
CA ASP A 207 5.14 -4.93 -28.66
C ASP A 207 4.61 -4.59 -27.26
N TRP A 208 5.36 -4.89 -26.22
CA TRP A 208 5.01 -4.48 -24.86
C TRP A 208 4.92 -2.96 -24.70
N ALA A 209 5.85 -2.19 -25.28
CA ALA A 209 5.79 -0.73 -25.27
C ALA A 209 4.50 -0.21 -25.90
N LYS A 210 4.14 -0.73 -27.09
CA LYS A 210 2.92 -0.34 -27.80
C LYS A 210 1.65 -0.71 -27.03
N GLN A 211 1.64 -1.87 -26.39
CA GLN A 211 0.49 -2.30 -25.59
C GLN A 211 0.28 -1.41 -24.35
N ILE A 212 1.35 -1.01 -23.69
CA ILE A 212 1.27 -0.08 -22.56
C ILE A 212 0.73 1.27 -23.02
N ASP A 213 1.25 1.82 -24.12
CA ASP A 213 0.75 3.07 -24.69
C ASP A 213 -0.76 2.97 -25.00
N THR A 214 -1.20 1.83 -25.51
CA THR A 214 -2.61 1.56 -25.80
C THR A 214 -3.46 1.53 -24.52
N ILE A 215 -2.97 0.89 -23.45
CA ILE A 215 -3.66 0.84 -22.15
C ILE A 215 -3.78 2.25 -21.57
N LEU A 216 -2.69 3.00 -21.56
CA LEU A 216 -2.66 4.37 -21.04
C LEU A 216 -3.64 5.28 -21.79
N ALA A 217 -3.62 5.22 -23.12
CA ALA A 217 -4.53 5.99 -23.97
C ALA A 217 -5.99 5.57 -23.80
N ALA A 218 -6.28 4.28 -23.66
CA ALA A 218 -7.63 3.76 -23.43
C ALA A 218 -8.20 4.21 -22.07
N GLY A 219 -7.33 4.43 -21.06
CA GLY A 219 -7.70 5.02 -19.77
C GLY A 219 -7.94 6.54 -19.82
N GLY A 220 -7.80 7.17 -20.99
CA GLY A 220 -7.91 8.62 -21.12
C GLY A 220 -6.69 9.40 -20.65
N ASN A 221 -5.58 8.72 -20.38
CA ASN A 221 -4.35 9.35 -19.92
C ASN A 221 -3.50 9.84 -21.09
N GLU A 222 -2.78 10.95 -20.87
CA GLU A 222 -1.76 11.39 -21.81
C GLU A 222 -0.55 10.45 -21.78
N VAL A 223 -0.05 10.09 -22.96
CA VAL A 223 1.10 9.21 -23.12
C VAL A 223 2.37 10.02 -23.34
N LEU A 224 3.34 9.90 -22.44
CA LEU A 224 4.63 10.57 -22.55
C LEU A 224 5.36 10.16 -23.84
N GLN A 225 5.70 11.12 -24.66
CA GLN A 225 6.42 10.92 -25.94
C GLN A 225 7.93 11.17 -25.84
N THR A 226 8.38 11.78 -24.72
CA THR A 226 9.77 12.18 -24.50
C THR A 226 10.37 11.45 -23.30
N THR A 227 11.60 11.74 -22.96
CA THR A 227 12.27 11.19 -21.75
C THR A 227 12.02 12.04 -20.49
N GLY A 228 11.26 13.15 -20.60
CA GLY A 228 11.12 14.17 -19.58
C GLY A 228 12.18 15.27 -19.69
N GLN A 229 12.03 16.33 -18.91
CA GLN A 229 12.89 17.52 -18.94
C GLN A 229 13.98 17.48 -17.85
N VAL A 230 13.79 16.65 -16.82
CA VAL A 230 14.70 16.53 -15.67
C VAL A 230 15.40 15.17 -15.69
N SER A 231 16.70 15.14 -15.52
CA SER A 231 17.44 13.89 -15.38
C SER A 231 17.30 13.32 -13.95
N ALA A 232 17.52 12.01 -13.80
CA ALA A 232 17.49 11.37 -12.49
C ALA A 232 18.61 11.91 -11.56
N GLU A 233 19.73 12.28 -12.12
CA GLU A 233 20.86 12.87 -11.41
C GLU A 233 20.51 14.26 -10.85
N GLN A 234 19.88 15.11 -11.67
CA GLN A 234 19.39 16.42 -11.24
C GLN A 234 18.33 16.32 -10.14
N ALA A 235 17.38 15.39 -10.30
CA ALA A 235 16.34 15.17 -9.30
C ALA A 235 16.93 14.69 -7.97
N LYS A 236 17.89 13.77 -8.03
CA LYS A 236 18.58 13.28 -6.84
C LYS A 236 19.38 14.39 -6.14
N GLU A 237 20.15 15.18 -6.89
CA GLU A 237 20.93 16.30 -6.33
C GLU A 237 20.02 17.33 -5.67
N HIS A 238 18.89 17.68 -6.30
CA HIS A 238 17.90 18.57 -5.72
C HIS A 238 17.35 18.00 -4.41
N ALA A 239 16.83 16.75 -4.42
CA ALA A 239 16.26 16.13 -3.24
C ALA A 239 17.25 15.99 -2.08
N GLU A 240 18.51 15.64 -2.38
CA GLU A 240 19.57 15.56 -1.37
C GLU A 240 19.90 16.95 -0.80
N THR A 241 19.87 17.99 -1.62
CA THR A 241 20.07 19.38 -1.16
C THR A 241 18.96 19.83 -0.22
N GLU A 242 17.70 19.55 -0.58
CA GLU A 242 16.56 19.85 0.28
C GLU A 242 16.58 19.01 1.57
N PHE A 243 17.02 17.76 1.49
CA PHE A 243 17.18 16.89 2.67
C PHE A 243 18.21 17.43 3.66
N GLU A 244 19.34 17.96 3.21
CA GLU A 244 20.37 18.52 4.13
C GLU A 244 19.83 19.73 4.90
N LYS A 245 18.91 20.51 4.32
CA LYS A 245 18.19 21.60 5.01
C LYS A 245 17.17 21.03 5.98
N TYR A 246 16.33 20.08 5.52
CA TYR A 246 15.26 19.49 6.32
C TYR A 246 15.80 18.69 7.51
N ARG A 247 16.94 18.00 7.37
CA ARG A 247 17.56 17.24 8.44
C ARG A 247 17.77 18.06 9.71
N ILE A 248 18.16 19.33 9.56
CA ILE A 248 18.35 20.24 10.70
C ILE A 248 17.03 20.48 11.44
N ILE A 249 15.93 20.63 10.68
CA ILE A 249 14.58 20.82 11.22
C ILE A 249 14.12 19.52 11.90
N GLN A 250 14.27 18.40 11.21
CA GLN A 250 13.90 17.08 11.70
C GLN A 250 14.63 16.71 13.00
N ASP A 251 15.93 16.98 13.09
CA ASP A 251 16.72 16.67 14.29
C ASP A 251 16.31 17.49 15.51
N ARG A 252 15.73 18.68 15.30
CA ARG A 252 15.17 19.52 16.38
C ARG A 252 13.79 19.06 16.83
N LEU A 253 13.00 18.52 15.91
CA LEU A 253 11.60 18.15 16.17
C LEU A 253 11.46 16.68 16.59
N PHE A 254 12.45 15.86 16.30
CA PHE A 254 12.38 14.42 16.55
C PHE A 254 12.48 14.13 18.05
N GLN A 255 11.44 13.51 18.58
CA GLN A 255 11.43 12.89 19.90
C GLN A 255 11.62 11.39 19.76
N SER A 256 12.63 10.86 20.44
CA SER A 256 12.83 9.40 20.51
C SER A 256 11.72 8.75 21.37
N ASP A 257 11.54 7.43 21.22
CA ASP A 257 10.62 6.68 22.10
C ASP A 257 10.97 6.85 23.58
N PHE A 258 12.26 7.01 23.89
CA PHE A 258 12.72 7.31 25.25
C PHE A 258 12.25 8.69 25.73
N ASP A 259 12.37 9.72 24.90
CA ASP A 259 11.91 11.08 25.24
C ASP A 259 10.40 11.09 25.48
N ARG A 260 9.63 10.44 24.58
CA ARG A 260 8.17 10.28 24.73
C ARG A 260 7.80 9.52 26.01
N PHE A 261 8.58 8.48 26.35
CA PHE A 261 8.38 7.73 27.58
C PHE A 261 8.66 8.59 28.82
N MET A 262 9.73 9.36 28.80
CA MET A 262 10.09 10.28 29.90
C MET A 262 9.04 11.37 30.09
N ASP A 263 8.53 11.95 28.99
CA ASP A 263 7.46 12.97 29.04
C ASP A 263 6.12 12.40 29.53
N ALA A 264 5.88 11.10 29.35
CA ALA A 264 4.66 10.42 29.81
C ALA A 264 4.72 9.97 31.27
N LEU A 265 5.90 9.99 31.91
CA LEU A 265 6.01 9.68 33.36
C LEU A 265 5.40 10.81 34.17
N PRO A 266 4.48 10.52 35.13
CA PRO A 266 3.99 11.53 36.05
C PRO A 266 5.17 12.05 36.85
N PHE A 267 5.33 13.37 36.89
CA PHE A 267 6.24 14.00 37.83
C PHE A 267 5.80 13.59 39.24
N GLU A 268 6.58 12.79 39.92
CA GLU A 268 6.44 12.65 41.40
C GLU A 268 6.78 14.01 41.98
N GLU A 269 5.75 14.76 42.38
CA GLU A 269 5.93 15.89 43.26
C GLU A 269 6.59 15.32 44.56
N ASN A 270 7.81 15.72 44.81
CA ASN A 270 8.52 15.40 46.01
C ASN A 270 7.68 15.92 47.21
N PRO A 271 7.20 15.06 48.09
CA PRO A 271 6.48 15.50 49.30
C PRO A 271 7.48 15.86 50.38
N GLU A 272 8.31 16.88 50.17
CA GLU A 272 9.10 17.50 51.26
C GLU A 272 9.22 19.00 51.00
N GLU A 273 8.22 19.75 51.52
CA GLU A 273 8.34 21.03 52.19
C GLU A 273 7.15 21.22 53.15
#